data_559318785f56e10c571de8331c645250
#
_entry.id   559318785f56e10c571de8331c645250
#
_cell.length_a   1.000
_cell.length_b   1.000
_cell.length_c   1.000
_cell.angle_alpha   90.00
_cell.angle_beta   90.00
_cell.angle_gamma   90.00
#
_symmetry.space_group_name_H-M   'P 1'
#
loop_
_entity.id
_entity.type
_entity.pdbx_description
1 polymer ?
#
loop_
_entity_poly.entity_id
_entity_poly.type
_entity_poly.pdbx_seq_one_letter_code
_entity_poly.pdbx_strand_id
1 'polypeptide(L)'
;MAPLERLLAFVLAAAMQTGLGACSSAAPPQESTPPPAETQPDDSLVTEGTQTDRGFVLDNVLHSEAEGDIHYNVYIPETYDGSEPYALYFTLPGYEGLYFQGVGENLRQEDFGFTAQQYNDRMIIVAPQLSDWGETSADQTIALAEYFLGHYNIDPDKVYANGYSGGGETMSLVMGKRPELFTAYLHCSSRWDGAYEPVVKSRIPVYFVIGESDEYYGSEPTQEAYDALHALYVQEGLSEEEIDRLLVLDIKDAAYFEEQGSPSQHGGGNLFAHDAQIMGWLFGQ
;
A
#
# COMPACT_ATOMS: atom_id res chain seq x y z
N MET A 1 -48.63 28.37 -13.25
CA MET A 1 -48.54 29.27 -14.41
C MET A 1 -47.26 28.92 -15.16
N ALA A 2 -47.41 28.14 -16.20
CA ALA A 2 -46.48 28.03 -17.33
C ALA A 2 -46.83 29.21 -18.28
N PRO A 3 -46.14 29.51 -19.38
CA PRO A 3 -45.51 28.59 -20.34
C PRO A 3 -44.23 29.21 -21.04
N LEU A 4 -43.57 28.43 -21.81
CA LEU A 4 -43.65 28.15 -23.27
C LEU A 4 -42.51 28.75 -24.06
N GLU A 5 -41.74 27.88 -24.74
CA GLU A 5 -41.60 27.67 -26.21
C GLU A 5 -40.93 28.80 -27.02
N ARG A 6 -40.05 28.59 -27.97
CA ARG A 6 -40.08 27.90 -29.30
C ARG A 6 -38.69 28.05 -29.94
N LEU A 7 -38.12 27.08 -30.58
CA LEU A 7 -38.28 26.42 -31.90
C LEU A 7 -37.87 27.24 -33.13
N LEU A 8 -37.28 26.50 -34.06
CA LEU A 8 -37.10 26.59 -35.51
C LEU A 8 -35.71 26.96 -35.99
N ALA A 9 -34.92 26.13 -36.63
CA ALA A 9 -35.03 25.33 -37.89
C ALA A 9 -35.13 26.17 -39.19
N PHE A 10 -34.30 25.83 -40.16
CA PHE A 10 -34.52 25.76 -41.61
C PHE A 10 -33.16 25.80 -42.32
N VAL A 11 -32.71 24.83 -43.05
CA VAL A 11 -33.10 24.11 -44.27
C VAL A 11 -32.45 24.67 -45.55
N LEU A 12 -31.73 23.75 -46.22
CA LEU A 12 -31.48 23.49 -47.65
C LEU A 12 -31.01 24.60 -48.59
N ALA A 13 -30.01 24.27 -49.40
CA ALA A 13 -30.24 23.98 -50.81
C ALA A 13 -28.96 23.46 -51.50
N ALA A 14 -29.17 22.49 -52.35
CA ALA A 14 -28.24 21.82 -53.24
C ALA A 14 -28.02 22.61 -54.55
N ALA A 15 -26.90 22.39 -55.20
CA ALA A 15 -26.83 22.36 -56.66
C ALA A 15 -25.60 21.57 -57.13
N MET A 16 -25.88 20.65 -58.03
CA MET A 16 -24.93 19.88 -58.84
C MET A 16 -24.16 20.75 -59.82
N GLN A 17 -22.93 20.40 -60.17
CA GLN A 17 -22.59 20.11 -61.57
C GLN A 17 -21.19 19.49 -61.74
N THR A 18 -21.18 18.55 -62.56
CA THR A 18 -20.24 17.69 -63.24
C THR A 18 -18.96 18.35 -63.77
N GLY A 19 -17.84 17.57 -63.66
CA GLY A 19 -16.61 17.82 -64.39
C GLY A 19 -15.63 16.64 -64.22
N LEU A 20 -15.57 15.80 -65.27
CA LEU A 20 -14.58 14.74 -65.44
C LEU A 20 -13.19 15.34 -65.61
N GLY A 21 -12.24 14.87 -64.83
CA GLY A 21 -10.83 15.17 -65.02
C GLY A 21 -9.99 14.13 -64.28
N ALA A 22 -9.51 13.13 -65.02
CA ALA A 22 -8.57 12.18 -64.55
C ALA A 22 -7.19 12.84 -64.36
N CYS A 23 -6.72 12.92 -63.13
CA CYS A 23 -5.32 13.10 -62.82
C CYS A 23 -4.94 12.23 -61.64
N SER A 24 -4.03 11.30 -61.93
CA SER A 24 -3.30 10.52 -61.01
C SER A 24 -2.58 11.45 -60.00
N SER A 25 -2.96 11.39 -58.72
CA SER A 25 -2.19 12.04 -57.67
C SER A 25 -1.79 10.99 -56.63
N ALA A 26 -0.49 10.88 -56.45
CA ALA A 26 0.14 10.09 -55.43
C ALA A 26 -0.43 10.46 -54.03
N ALA A 27 -0.68 9.46 -53.22
CA ALA A 27 -1.07 9.64 -51.82
C ALA A 27 0.02 10.44 -51.07
N PRO A 28 -0.35 11.39 -50.20
CA PRO A 28 0.61 12.04 -49.33
C PRO A 28 1.22 11.01 -48.35
N PRO A 29 2.50 11.20 -47.94
CA PRO A 29 3.13 10.33 -46.98
C PRO A 29 2.33 10.37 -45.66
N GLN A 30 2.01 9.19 -45.11
CA GLN A 30 1.50 9.08 -43.77
C GLN A 30 2.58 9.58 -42.80
N GLU A 31 2.30 10.70 -42.16
CA GLU A 31 3.03 11.10 -40.97
C GLU A 31 2.90 9.97 -39.94
N SER A 32 4.00 9.26 -39.71
CA SER A 32 4.11 8.33 -38.59
C SER A 32 4.02 9.14 -37.31
N THR A 33 2.92 8.99 -36.58
CA THR A 33 2.83 9.42 -35.17
C THR A 33 4.02 8.82 -34.44
N PRO A 34 4.84 9.61 -33.74
CA PRO A 34 5.89 9.07 -32.90
C PRO A 34 5.23 8.19 -31.82
N PRO A 35 5.89 7.10 -31.40
CA PRO A 35 5.42 6.30 -30.27
C PRO A 35 5.23 7.22 -29.05
N PRO A 36 4.30 6.89 -28.14
CA PRO A 36 4.17 7.63 -26.87
C PRO A 36 5.55 7.71 -26.24
N ALA A 37 5.96 8.89 -25.82
CA ALA A 37 7.18 9.07 -25.06
C ALA A 37 7.09 8.15 -23.84
N GLU A 38 8.04 7.24 -23.68
CA GLU A 38 8.28 6.58 -22.41
C GLU A 38 8.45 7.69 -21.39
N THR A 39 7.52 7.83 -20.47
CA THR A 39 7.64 8.70 -19.30
C THR A 39 8.77 8.10 -18.47
N GLN A 40 9.98 8.62 -18.63
CA GLN A 40 11.03 8.41 -17.65
C GLN A 40 10.50 8.97 -16.32
N PRO A 41 10.74 8.28 -15.19
CA PRO A 41 10.44 8.85 -13.89
C PRO A 41 11.02 10.26 -13.81
N ASP A 42 10.26 11.19 -13.26
CA ASP A 42 10.75 12.55 -13.05
C ASP A 42 11.82 12.49 -11.94
N ASP A 43 13.09 12.39 -12.34
CA ASP A 43 14.26 12.31 -11.45
C ASP A 43 14.33 13.47 -10.44
N SER A 44 13.46 14.47 -10.56
CA SER A 44 13.35 15.60 -9.64
C SER A 44 12.55 15.29 -8.37
N LEU A 45 11.70 14.24 -8.39
CA LEU A 45 10.82 13.90 -7.26
C LEU A 45 11.52 13.07 -6.18
N VAL A 46 12.60 12.36 -6.51
CA VAL A 46 13.28 11.47 -5.57
C VAL A 46 14.78 11.76 -5.52
N THR A 47 15.32 11.88 -4.31
CA THR A 47 16.75 11.79 -4.06
C THR A 47 17.05 10.35 -3.64
N GLU A 48 17.85 9.65 -4.44
CA GLU A 48 18.27 8.29 -4.12
C GLU A 48 19.28 8.24 -2.98
N GLY A 49 19.13 7.24 -2.12
CA GLY A 49 20.12 6.94 -1.09
C GLY A 49 21.40 6.33 -1.67
N THR A 50 22.47 6.38 -0.91
CA THR A 50 23.82 5.90 -1.34
C THR A 50 24.31 4.66 -0.59
N GLN A 51 23.59 4.24 0.44
CA GLN A 51 23.94 3.07 1.25
C GLN A 51 23.00 1.92 0.92
N THR A 52 23.49 0.70 1.08
CA THR A 52 22.69 -0.52 0.87
C THR A 52 22.79 -1.46 2.06
N ASP A 53 21.73 -2.18 2.35
CA ASP A 53 21.69 -3.27 3.31
C ASP A 53 20.80 -4.41 2.78
N ARG A 54 21.36 -5.61 2.61
CA ARG A 54 20.65 -6.81 2.14
C ARG A 54 19.76 -6.55 0.91
N GLY A 55 20.24 -5.74 -0.03
CA GLY A 55 19.55 -5.40 -1.28
C GLY A 55 18.65 -4.15 -1.21
N PHE A 56 18.38 -3.62 -0.02
CA PHE A 56 17.69 -2.33 0.11
C PHE A 56 18.64 -1.15 -0.16
N VAL A 57 18.19 -0.15 -0.90
CA VAL A 57 18.77 1.17 -0.94
C VAL A 57 18.21 1.96 0.24
N LEU A 58 19.09 2.49 1.09
CA LEU A 58 18.71 3.15 2.33
C LEU A 58 18.65 4.66 2.17
N ASP A 59 17.68 5.28 2.87
CA ASP A 59 17.51 6.74 2.97
C ASP A 59 17.24 7.42 1.62
N ASN A 60 16.35 6.87 0.84
CA ASN A 60 15.77 7.59 -0.29
C ASN A 60 14.84 8.67 0.25
N VAL A 61 14.67 9.76 -0.49
CA VAL A 61 13.79 10.86 -0.11
C VAL A 61 12.83 11.15 -1.25
N LEU A 62 11.53 10.99 -0.99
CA LEU A 62 10.49 11.50 -1.88
C LEU A 62 10.18 12.95 -1.49
N HIS A 63 10.35 13.88 -2.41
CA HIS A 63 10.03 15.29 -2.24
C HIS A 63 8.56 15.53 -2.59
N SER A 64 7.68 15.44 -1.60
CA SER A 64 6.25 15.68 -1.76
C SER A 64 5.93 17.17 -1.57
N GLU A 65 5.17 17.76 -2.49
CA GLU A 65 4.70 19.15 -2.33
C GLU A 65 3.75 19.32 -1.14
N ALA A 66 2.99 18.29 -0.81
CA ALA A 66 2.00 18.31 0.27
C ALA A 66 2.62 17.88 1.62
N GLU A 67 3.44 16.82 1.61
CA GLU A 67 3.88 16.13 2.83
C GLU A 67 5.37 16.37 3.14
N GLY A 68 6.06 17.21 2.35
CA GLY A 68 7.49 17.51 2.53
C GLY A 68 8.40 16.34 2.14
N ASP A 69 9.58 16.31 2.75
CA ASP A 69 10.57 15.25 2.51
C ASP A 69 10.18 13.98 3.26
N ILE A 70 10.01 12.88 2.51
CA ILE A 70 9.60 11.58 3.04
C ILE A 70 10.75 10.61 2.88
N HIS A 71 11.36 10.22 3.99
CA HIS A 71 12.46 9.27 4.01
C HIS A 71 11.96 7.82 3.97
N TYR A 72 12.61 6.98 3.16
CA TYR A 72 12.26 5.56 3.05
C TYR A 72 13.43 4.71 2.59
N ASN A 73 13.38 3.43 2.91
CA ASN A 73 14.26 2.41 2.35
C ASN A 73 13.48 1.59 1.33
N VAL A 74 14.12 1.17 0.25
CA VAL A 74 13.44 0.42 -0.81
C VAL A 74 14.30 -0.75 -1.29
N TYR A 75 13.64 -1.89 -1.49
CA TYR A 75 14.16 -3.02 -2.23
C TYR A 75 13.43 -3.12 -3.56
N ILE A 76 14.16 -3.04 -4.64
CA ILE A 76 13.67 -3.29 -6.00
C ILE A 76 14.47 -4.47 -6.54
N PRO A 77 13.83 -5.61 -6.86
CA PRO A 77 14.54 -6.75 -7.42
C PRO A 77 15.33 -6.38 -8.67
N GLU A 78 16.54 -6.93 -8.84
CA GLU A 78 17.37 -6.70 -10.04
C GLU A 78 16.68 -7.12 -11.35
N THR A 79 15.67 -7.97 -11.24
CA THR A 79 14.85 -8.44 -12.36
C THR A 79 13.75 -7.48 -12.78
N TYR A 80 13.51 -6.44 -12.00
CA TYR A 80 12.49 -5.44 -12.34
C TYR A 80 12.98 -4.54 -13.48
N ASP A 81 12.28 -4.58 -14.60
CA ASP A 81 12.54 -3.73 -15.77
C ASP A 81 11.30 -2.94 -16.24
N GLY A 82 10.22 -2.99 -15.44
CA GLY A 82 8.95 -2.32 -15.73
C GLY A 82 8.07 -2.99 -16.78
N SER A 83 8.53 -4.08 -17.44
CA SER A 83 7.79 -4.75 -18.51
C SER A 83 6.62 -5.60 -17.99
N GLU A 84 6.74 -6.10 -16.76
CA GLU A 84 5.75 -6.95 -16.11
C GLU A 84 5.35 -6.37 -14.75
N PRO A 85 4.08 -6.52 -14.32
CA PRO A 85 3.66 -5.99 -13.02
C PRO A 85 4.28 -6.77 -11.85
N TYR A 86 4.69 -6.06 -10.82
CA TYR A 86 5.25 -6.59 -9.57
C TYR A 86 4.31 -6.33 -8.40
N ALA A 87 4.39 -7.16 -7.37
CA ALA A 87 3.75 -6.87 -6.09
C ALA A 87 4.44 -5.69 -5.40
N LEU A 88 3.72 -5.02 -4.51
CA LEU A 88 4.23 -3.94 -3.68
C LEU A 88 3.95 -4.25 -2.21
N TYR A 89 4.93 -4.04 -1.35
CA TYR A 89 4.77 -4.28 0.07
C TYR A 89 5.32 -3.12 0.90
N PHE A 90 4.51 -2.64 1.83
CA PHE A 90 4.87 -1.61 2.80
C PHE A 90 5.05 -2.22 4.19
N THR A 91 6.17 -1.91 4.85
CA THR A 91 6.43 -2.33 6.23
C THR A 91 6.73 -1.13 7.12
N LEU A 92 5.83 -0.86 8.07
CA LEU A 92 5.92 0.26 8.99
C LEU A 92 6.44 -0.20 10.36
N PRO A 93 7.49 0.45 10.88
CA PRO A 93 8.24 0.00 12.03
C PRO A 93 7.65 0.45 13.36
N GLY A 94 8.06 -0.21 14.45
CA GLY A 94 7.91 0.26 15.82
C GLY A 94 8.87 1.40 16.18
N TYR A 95 8.93 1.71 17.48
CA TYR A 95 9.70 2.85 18.02
C TYR A 95 11.20 2.82 17.69
N GLU A 96 11.82 1.64 17.78
CA GLU A 96 13.23 1.46 17.50
C GLU A 96 13.58 1.68 16.01
N GLY A 97 12.58 1.62 15.12
CA GLY A 97 12.73 1.88 13.69
C GLY A 97 12.41 3.30 13.23
N LEU A 98 12.07 4.22 14.15
CA LEU A 98 11.88 5.63 13.80
C LEU A 98 13.14 6.26 13.23
N TYR A 99 13.01 7.25 12.37
CA TYR A 99 14.13 7.87 11.63
C TYR A 99 15.23 8.39 12.56
N PHE A 100 14.89 8.94 13.73
CA PHE A 100 15.88 9.45 14.68
C PHE A 100 16.70 8.35 15.38
N GLN A 101 16.28 7.09 15.32
CA GLN A 101 17.04 5.94 15.83
C GLN A 101 18.19 5.56 14.88
N GLY A 102 18.07 5.90 13.61
CA GLY A 102 19.11 5.70 12.62
C GLY A 102 18.56 5.23 11.26
N VAL A 103 19.33 5.51 10.22
CA VAL A 103 19.03 5.10 8.86
C VAL A 103 19.02 3.57 8.75
N GLY A 104 17.91 3.01 8.27
CA GLY A 104 17.73 1.57 8.07
C GLY A 104 17.35 0.80 9.33
N GLU A 105 17.17 1.44 10.49
CA GLU A 105 16.73 0.75 11.71
C GLU A 105 15.30 0.21 11.56
N ASN A 106 14.43 0.85 10.78
CA ASN A 106 13.11 0.35 10.41
C ASN A 106 13.10 -1.00 9.67
N LEU A 107 14.24 -1.46 9.17
CA LEU A 107 14.40 -2.79 8.57
C LEU A 107 15.02 -3.80 9.53
N ARG A 108 15.88 -3.34 10.45
CA ARG A 108 16.71 -4.22 11.29
C ARG A 108 16.00 -4.65 12.57
N GLN A 109 15.03 -3.86 13.03
CA GLN A 109 14.38 -4.12 14.32
C GLN A 109 13.36 -5.24 14.26
N GLU A 110 12.54 -5.32 13.19
CA GLU A 110 11.47 -6.31 13.11
C GLU A 110 11.62 -7.34 11.99
N ASP A 111 12.61 -7.20 11.11
CA ASP A 111 12.94 -8.10 9.97
C ASP A 111 11.88 -8.28 8.88
N PHE A 112 10.69 -7.69 8.97
CA PHE A 112 9.59 -7.90 8.01
C PHE A 112 10.02 -7.65 6.56
N GLY A 113 10.73 -6.55 6.30
CA GLY A 113 11.20 -6.23 4.96
C GLY A 113 12.19 -7.23 4.41
N PHE A 114 13.11 -7.72 5.24
CA PHE A 114 14.09 -8.72 4.82
C PHE A 114 13.49 -10.10 4.60
N THR A 115 12.57 -10.51 5.47
CA THR A 115 11.89 -11.81 5.37
C THR A 115 10.96 -11.87 4.16
N ALA A 116 10.30 -10.76 3.84
CA ALA A 116 9.36 -10.65 2.72
C ALA A 116 9.99 -11.02 1.36
N GLN A 117 11.29 -10.78 1.17
CA GLN A 117 12.02 -11.16 -0.05
C GLN A 117 11.95 -12.67 -0.37
N GLN A 118 11.64 -13.51 0.64
CA GLN A 118 11.56 -14.96 0.47
C GLN A 118 10.21 -15.44 -0.06
N TYR A 119 9.17 -14.58 0.00
CA TYR A 119 7.80 -14.94 -0.38
C TYR A 119 7.48 -14.67 -1.84
N ASN A 120 8.09 -13.65 -2.42
CA ASN A 120 7.85 -13.28 -3.81
C ASN A 120 9.08 -12.57 -4.40
N ASP A 121 9.72 -13.18 -5.38
CA ASP A 121 10.89 -12.64 -6.09
C ASP A 121 10.54 -11.48 -7.04
N ARG A 122 9.24 -11.23 -7.24
CA ARG A 122 8.69 -10.13 -8.04
C ARG A 122 7.90 -9.17 -7.15
N MET A 123 8.53 -8.66 -6.11
CA MET A 123 7.93 -7.71 -5.16
C MET A 123 8.88 -6.57 -4.84
N ILE A 124 8.40 -5.35 -5.01
CA ILE A 124 9.04 -4.14 -4.50
C ILE A 124 8.65 -3.98 -3.04
N ILE A 125 9.63 -3.71 -2.18
CA ILE A 125 9.41 -3.56 -0.73
C ILE A 125 9.81 -2.16 -0.31
N VAL A 126 8.90 -1.43 0.32
CA VAL A 126 9.08 -0.07 0.81
C VAL A 126 8.98 -0.06 2.33
N ALA A 127 10.01 0.46 2.97
CA ALA A 127 10.07 0.63 4.41
C ALA A 127 10.20 2.13 4.74
N PRO A 128 9.08 2.83 5.02
CA PRO A 128 9.12 4.24 5.40
C PRO A 128 9.94 4.45 6.68
N GLN A 129 10.71 5.51 6.72
CA GLN A 129 11.44 5.95 7.91
C GLN A 129 10.62 7.04 8.61
N LEU A 130 9.62 6.62 9.38
CA LEU A 130 8.69 7.52 10.05
C LEU A 130 9.37 8.37 11.13
N SER A 131 8.79 9.54 11.39
CA SER A 131 9.25 10.46 12.46
C SER A 131 8.34 10.43 13.70
N ASP A 132 7.12 9.97 13.55
CA ASP A 132 6.10 9.82 14.60
C ASP A 132 5.10 8.70 14.24
N TRP A 133 3.98 8.60 14.96
CA TRP A 133 2.92 7.61 14.72
C TRP A 133 1.60 8.23 14.25
N GLY A 134 1.58 9.56 14.06
CA GLY A 134 0.35 10.31 13.86
C GLY A 134 -0.04 10.49 12.41
N GLU A 135 -0.93 11.46 12.22
CA GLU A 135 -1.54 11.82 10.94
C GLU A 135 -0.50 12.18 9.87
N THR A 136 0.57 12.89 10.26
CA THR A 136 1.65 13.26 9.32
C THR A 136 2.31 12.03 8.72
N SER A 137 2.70 11.05 9.55
CA SER A 137 3.31 9.81 9.06
C SER A 137 2.32 8.95 8.26
N ALA A 138 1.03 9.00 8.60
CA ALA A 138 -0.01 8.34 7.80
C ALA A 138 -0.14 8.98 6.41
N ASP A 139 -0.20 10.32 6.32
CA ASP A 139 -0.31 11.04 5.05
C ASP A 139 0.96 10.87 4.20
N GLN A 140 2.15 10.86 4.82
CA GLN A 140 3.42 10.54 4.16
C GLN A 140 3.43 9.10 3.62
N THR A 141 2.89 8.13 4.37
CA THR A 141 2.79 6.74 3.91
C THR A 141 1.83 6.62 2.71
N ILE A 142 0.70 7.34 2.73
CA ILE A 142 -0.23 7.42 1.59
C ILE A 142 0.48 8.01 0.37
N ALA A 143 1.20 9.13 0.54
CA ALA A 143 1.92 9.76 -0.56
C ALA A 143 2.99 8.84 -1.18
N LEU A 144 3.72 8.07 -0.36
CA LEU A 144 4.63 7.03 -0.83
C LEU A 144 3.90 5.93 -1.60
N ALA A 145 2.76 5.44 -1.10
CA ALA A 145 2.00 4.40 -1.78
C ALA A 145 1.50 4.91 -3.15
N GLU A 146 0.95 6.10 -3.22
CA GLU A 146 0.52 6.73 -4.47
C GLU A 146 1.70 6.94 -5.45
N TYR A 147 2.86 7.34 -4.94
CA TYR A 147 4.07 7.48 -5.74
C TYR A 147 4.46 6.14 -6.39
N PHE A 148 4.57 5.07 -5.60
CA PHE A 148 4.96 3.76 -6.14
C PHE A 148 3.93 3.20 -7.12
N LEU A 149 2.64 3.32 -6.82
CA LEU A 149 1.56 2.90 -7.71
C LEU A 149 1.52 3.70 -9.02
N GLY A 150 1.94 4.96 -9.00
CA GLY A 150 1.95 5.83 -10.19
C GLY A 150 3.21 5.74 -11.04
N HIS A 151 4.35 5.31 -10.48
CA HIS A 151 5.65 5.36 -11.15
C HIS A 151 6.25 3.98 -11.44
N TYR A 152 5.75 2.94 -10.82
CA TYR A 152 6.19 1.56 -11.06
C TYR A 152 5.06 0.73 -11.67
N ASN A 153 5.42 -0.30 -12.45
CA ASN A 153 4.45 -1.25 -12.96
C ASN A 153 4.07 -2.23 -11.85
N ILE A 154 3.05 -1.86 -11.07
CA ILE A 154 2.56 -2.63 -9.92
C ILE A 154 1.26 -3.34 -10.29
N ASP A 155 1.13 -4.59 -9.83
CA ASP A 155 -0.12 -5.33 -9.84
C ASP A 155 -1.04 -4.77 -8.74
N PRO A 156 -2.14 -4.08 -9.09
CA PRO A 156 -3.00 -3.45 -8.09
C PRO A 156 -3.72 -4.45 -7.18
N ASP A 157 -3.75 -5.72 -7.55
CA ASP A 157 -4.31 -6.80 -6.75
C ASP A 157 -3.26 -7.42 -5.80
N LYS A 158 -2.03 -6.87 -5.72
CA LYS A 158 -0.92 -7.35 -4.90
C LYS A 158 -0.18 -6.22 -4.19
N VAL A 159 -0.91 -5.43 -3.44
CA VAL A 159 -0.37 -4.32 -2.65
C VAL A 159 -0.60 -4.60 -1.17
N TYR A 160 0.44 -5.02 -0.48
CA TYR A 160 0.39 -5.50 0.90
C TYR A 160 0.96 -4.49 1.87
N ALA A 161 0.51 -4.53 3.12
CA ALA A 161 1.11 -3.74 4.18
C ALA A 161 1.17 -4.49 5.51
N ASN A 162 2.18 -4.18 6.32
CA ASN A 162 2.12 -4.44 7.75
C ASN A 162 2.49 -3.18 8.55
N GLY A 163 2.04 -3.14 9.78
CA GLY A 163 2.47 -2.17 10.77
C GLY A 163 2.68 -2.84 12.12
N TYR A 164 3.85 -2.62 12.72
CA TYR A 164 4.21 -3.16 14.02
C TYR A 164 4.24 -2.05 15.06
N SER A 165 3.63 -2.29 16.24
CA SER A 165 3.62 -1.32 17.34
C SER A 165 3.12 0.05 16.88
N GLY A 166 3.85 1.13 17.10
CA GLY A 166 3.49 2.46 16.59
C GLY A 166 3.30 2.52 15.07
N GLY A 167 4.03 1.71 14.29
CA GLY A 167 3.76 1.56 12.85
C GLY A 167 2.37 0.98 12.56
N GLY A 168 1.83 0.15 13.47
CA GLY A 168 0.45 -0.33 13.40
C GLY A 168 -0.57 0.79 13.69
N GLU A 169 -0.28 1.67 14.67
CA GLU A 169 -1.10 2.88 14.89
C GLU A 169 -1.17 3.71 13.60
N THR A 170 -0.02 4.04 13.01
CA THR A 170 0.07 4.81 11.75
C THR A 170 -0.65 4.10 10.61
N MET A 171 -0.41 2.79 10.40
CA MET A 171 -1.03 2.07 9.30
C MET A 171 -2.55 1.94 9.48
N SER A 172 -3.05 1.88 10.72
CA SER A 172 -4.50 1.93 10.98
C SER A 172 -5.13 3.26 10.57
N LEU A 173 -4.42 4.38 10.74
CA LEU A 173 -4.85 5.69 10.20
C LEU A 173 -4.87 5.70 8.67
N VAL A 174 -3.84 5.12 8.03
CA VAL A 174 -3.81 4.93 6.56
C VAL A 174 -5.03 4.13 6.10
N MET A 175 -5.34 3.01 6.76
CA MET A 175 -6.50 2.18 6.46
C MET A 175 -7.83 2.93 6.71
N GLY A 176 -7.87 3.81 7.67
CA GLY A 176 -9.02 4.67 7.93
C GLY A 176 -9.23 5.77 6.87
N LYS A 177 -8.20 6.10 6.08
CA LYS A 177 -8.24 7.15 5.04
C LYS A 177 -8.31 6.59 3.63
N ARG A 178 -7.42 5.65 3.29
CA ARG A 178 -7.16 5.17 1.92
C ARG A 178 -6.96 3.65 1.87
N PRO A 179 -7.89 2.84 2.43
CA PRO A 179 -7.76 1.38 2.43
C PRO A 179 -7.65 0.81 1.00
N GLU A 180 -8.27 1.45 0.02
CA GLU A 180 -8.29 0.99 -1.37
C GLU A 180 -6.92 0.99 -2.08
N LEU A 181 -5.89 1.58 -1.46
CA LEU A 181 -4.52 1.49 -1.96
C LEU A 181 -3.88 0.13 -1.69
N PHE A 182 -4.50 -0.70 -0.84
CA PHE A 182 -3.93 -1.97 -0.38
C PHE A 182 -4.90 -3.13 -0.62
N THR A 183 -4.35 -4.34 -0.76
CA THR A 183 -5.12 -5.58 -0.94
C THR A 183 -5.19 -6.42 0.32
N ALA A 184 -4.27 -6.25 1.26
CA ALA A 184 -4.30 -6.87 2.58
C ALA A 184 -3.45 -6.10 3.60
N TYR A 185 -3.83 -6.21 4.88
CA TYR A 185 -3.12 -5.58 5.98
C TYR A 185 -2.87 -6.54 7.14
N LEU A 186 -1.63 -6.58 7.60
CA LEU A 186 -1.19 -7.31 8.80
C LEU A 186 -0.92 -6.33 9.94
N HIS A 187 -1.77 -6.35 10.95
CA HIS A 187 -1.72 -5.48 12.14
C HIS A 187 -1.03 -6.21 13.30
N CYS A 188 0.16 -5.77 13.65
CA CYS A 188 1.04 -6.48 14.58
C CYS A 188 1.24 -5.71 15.88
N SER A 189 0.95 -6.34 17.03
CA SER A 189 1.25 -5.83 18.38
C SER A 189 0.93 -4.34 18.56
N SER A 190 -0.28 -3.92 18.21
CA SER A 190 -0.65 -2.51 18.15
C SER A 190 -2.12 -2.29 18.54
N ARG A 191 -2.48 -1.04 18.72
CA ARG A 191 -3.87 -0.59 18.80
C ARG A 191 -4.30 0.02 17.48
N TRP A 192 -5.60 0.12 17.28
CA TRP A 192 -6.19 0.74 16.10
C TRP A 192 -6.64 2.18 16.38
N ASP A 193 -6.11 3.14 15.64
CA ASP A 193 -6.43 4.58 15.81
C ASP A 193 -7.26 5.13 14.62
N GLY A 194 -7.40 4.37 13.53
CA GLY A 194 -8.13 4.79 12.33
C GLY A 194 -9.64 4.57 12.40
N ALA A 195 -10.36 5.12 11.42
CA ALA A 195 -11.78 4.83 11.21
C ALA A 195 -11.98 3.41 10.67
N TYR A 196 -13.02 2.72 11.10
CA TYR A 196 -13.31 1.36 10.67
C TYR A 196 -14.15 1.29 9.37
N GLU A 197 -15.05 2.25 9.16
CA GLU A 197 -16.01 2.23 8.06
C GLU A 197 -15.36 2.20 6.67
N PRO A 198 -14.24 2.89 6.39
CA PRO A 198 -13.57 2.78 5.10
C PRO A 198 -13.05 1.36 4.83
N VAL A 199 -12.51 0.68 5.85
CA VAL A 199 -12.03 -0.71 5.74
C VAL A 199 -13.18 -1.65 5.39
N VAL A 200 -14.29 -1.52 6.12
CA VAL A 200 -15.50 -2.33 5.90
C VAL A 200 -16.05 -2.11 4.49
N LYS A 201 -16.11 -0.87 4.03
CA LYS A 201 -16.58 -0.52 2.69
C LYS A 201 -15.69 -1.08 1.59
N SER A 202 -14.38 -1.05 1.78
CA SER A 202 -13.39 -1.55 0.80
C SER A 202 -13.18 -3.06 0.90
N ARG A 203 -13.63 -3.69 2.00
CA ARG A 203 -13.50 -5.14 2.28
C ARG A 203 -12.05 -5.61 2.24
N ILE A 204 -11.14 -4.78 2.76
CA ILE A 204 -9.72 -5.15 2.85
C ILE A 204 -9.54 -6.22 3.93
N PRO A 205 -8.93 -7.37 3.62
CA PRO A 205 -8.58 -8.37 4.59
C PRO A 205 -7.59 -7.83 5.62
N VAL A 206 -7.87 -8.06 6.91
CA VAL A 206 -7.00 -7.65 8.02
C VAL A 206 -6.70 -8.84 8.92
N TYR A 207 -5.42 -9.08 9.14
CA TYR A 207 -4.92 -10.05 10.12
C TYR A 207 -4.40 -9.29 11.34
N PHE A 208 -5.01 -9.52 12.48
CA PHE A 208 -4.56 -9.00 13.76
C PHE A 208 -3.72 -10.04 14.47
N VAL A 209 -2.50 -9.70 14.87
CA VAL A 209 -1.65 -10.56 15.69
C VAL A 209 -1.03 -9.79 16.85
N ILE A 210 -1.11 -10.37 18.04
CA ILE A 210 -0.56 -9.79 19.27
C ILE A 210 -0.31 -10.89 20.31
N GLY A 211 0.61 -10.67 21.23
CA GLY A 211 0.77 -11.52 22.42
C GLY A 211 -0.37 -11.32 23.41
N GLU A 212 -0.85 -12.41 24.05
CA GLU A 212 -1.92 -12.36 25.05
C GLU A 212 -1.62 -11.44 26.25
N SER A 213 -0.34 -11.30 26.56
CA SER A 213 0.18 -10.47 27.65
C SER A 213 1.22 -9.48 27.12
N ASP A 214 0.96 -8.90 25.94
CA ASP A 214 1.80 -7.83 25.37
C ASP A 214 2.04 -6.74 26.42
N GLU A 215 3.30 -6.46 26.75
CA GLU A 215 3.68 -5.63 27.90
C GLU A 215 3.39 -4.15 27.67
N TYR A 216 3.13 -3.73 26.41
CA TYR A 216 2.91 -2.34 26.08
C TYR A 216 1.43 -2.00 25.88
N TYR A 217 0.73 -2.76 25.04
CA TYR A 217 -0.68 -2.50 24.72
C TYR A 217 -1.64 -3.44 25.47
N GLY A 218 -1.20 -4.65 25.86
CA GLY A 218 -2.12 -5.74 26.14
C GLY A 218 -2.82 -6.23 24.86
N SER A 219 -3.54 -7.32 24.94
CA SER A 219 -4.29 -7.84 23.77
C SER A 219 -5.68 -7.20 23.59
N GLU A 220 -6.20 -6.52 24.62
CA GLU A 220 -7.57 -5.96 24.64
C GLU A 220 -7.83 -4.93 23.51
N PRO A 221 -6.96 -3.91 23.23
CA PRO A 221 -7.22 -2.96 22.15
C PRO A 221 -7.26 -3.61 20.75
N THR A 222 -6.46 -4.64 20.52
CA THR A 222 -6.48 -5.43 19.27
C THR A 222 -7.78 -6.22 19.14
N GLN A 223 -8.24 -6.85 20.22
CA GLN A 223 -9.52 -7.55 20.26
C GLN A 223 -10.69 -6.57 20.01
N GLU A 224 -10.67 -5.40 20.66
CA GLU A 224 -11.69 -4.37 20.45
C GLU A 224 -11.77 -3.91 18.98
N ALA A 225 -10.62 -3.75 18.32
CA ALA A 225 -10.58 -3.37 16.91
C ALA A 225 -11.17 -4.49 16.00
N TYR A 226 -10.81 -5.74 16.26
CA TYR A 226 -11.39 -6.88 15.57
C TYR A 226 -12.90 -6.93 15.75
N ASP A 227 -13.39 -6.81 17.01
CA ASP A 227 -14.82 -6.88 17.34
C ASP A 227 -15.60 -5.73 16.68
N ALA A 228 -15.01 -4.53 16.60
CA ALA A 228 -15.62 -3.38 15.94
C ALA A 228 -15.79 -3.62 14.44
N LEU A 229 -14.75 -4.09 13.75
CA LEU A 229 -14.83 -4.42 12.33
C LEU A 229 -15.82 -5.56 12.07
N HIS A 230 -15.77 -6.61 12.88
CA HIS A 230 -16.70 -7.74 12.80
C HIS A 230 -18.16 -7.27 12.93
N ALA A 231 -18.45 -6.45 13.95
CA ALA A 231 -19.80 -5.92 14.16
C ALA A 231 -20.29 -5.09 12.97
N LEU A 232 -19.42 -4.30 12.34
CA LEU A 232 -19.76 -3.52 11.16
C LEU A 232 -20.01 -4.42 9.95
N TYR A 233 -19.23 -5.48 9.74
CA TYR A 233 -19.47 -6.45 8.67
C TYR A 233 -20.81 -7.19 8.86
N VAL A 234 -21.16 -7.55 10.10
CA VAL A 234 -22.49 -8.13 10.42
C VAL A 234 -23.61 -7.14 10.08
N GLN A 235 -23.42 -5.83 10.36
CA GLN A 235 -24.39 -4.79 10.01
C GLN A 235 -24.55 -4.63 8.49
N GLU A 236 -23.49 -4.82 7.72
CA GLU A 236 -23.49 -4.86 6.25
C GLU A 236 -24.11 -6.15 5.69
N GLY A 237 -24.46 -7.10 6.55
CA GLY A 237 -25.16 -8.33 6.20
C GLY A 237 -24.27 -9.47 5.72
N LEU A 238 -22.97 -9.43 6.02
CA LEU A 238 -22.06 -10.53 5.72
C LEU A 238 -22.35 -11.72 6.65
N SER A 239 -22.18 -12.92 6.11
CA SER A 239 -22.14 -14.16 6.90
C SER A 239 -20.82 -14.31 7.64
N GLU A 240 -20.79 -15.11 8.71
CA GLU A 240 -19.56 -15.43 9.44
C GLU A 240 -18.47 -15.97 8.49
N GLU A 241 -18.82 -16.85 7.54
CA GLU A 241 -17.86 -17.38 6.55
C GLU A 241 -17.24 -16.30 5.65
N GLU A 242 -18.00 -15.26 5.33
CA GLU A 242 -17.46 -14.10 4.56
C GLU A 242 -16.60 -13.23 5.44
N ILE A 243 -16.97 -13.04 6.72
CA ILE A 243 -16.17 -12.27 7.68
C ILE A 243 -14.86 -12.99 7.99
N ASP A 244 -14.86 -14.30 8.21
CA ASP A 244 -13.66 -15.12 8.47
C ASP A 244 -12.62 -15.05 7.34
N ARG A 245 -13.05 -14.71 6.11
CA ARG A 245 -12.11 -14.47 5.00
C ARG A 245 -11.49 -13.08 5.04
N LEU A 246 -12.14 -12.13 5.71
CA LEU A 246 -11.71 -10.74 5.79
C LEU A 246 -10.98 -10.42 7.09
N LEU A 247 -11.33 -11.10 8.18
CA LEU A 247 -10.78 -10.80 9.51
C LEU A 247 -10.20 -12.06 10.15
N VAL A 248 -8.96 -11.94 10.58
CA VAL A 248 -8.29 -12.95 11.41
C VAL A 248 -7.83 -12.29 12.71
N LEU A 249 -8.11 -12.93 13.84
CA LEU A 249 -7.57 -12.55 15.14
C LEU A 249 -6.71 -13.70 15.68
N ASP A 250 -5.44 -13.43 15.87
CA ASP A 250 -4.42 -14.39 16.31
C ASP A 250 -3.74 -13.86 17.58
N ILE A 251 -4.26 -14.24 18.73
CA ILE A 251 -3.68 -13.90 20.03
C ILE A 251 -2.71 -15.01 20.42
N LYS A 252 -1.41 -14.74 20.31
CA LYS A 252 -0.34 -15.68 20.65
C LYS A 252 -0.19 -15.82 22.16
N ASP A 253 -0.13 -17.06 22.62
CA ASP A 253 0.12 -17.36 24.03
C ASP A 253 1.61 -17.18 24.41
N ALA A 254 1.90 -17.28 25.71
CA ALA A 254 3.27 -17.16 26.21
C ALA A 254 4.22 -18.21 25.60
N ALA A 255 3.72 -19.42 25.33
CA ALA A 255 4.53 -20.51 24.80
C ALA A 255 5.10 -20.18 23.41
N TYR A 256 4.35 -19.47 22.56
CA TYR A 256 4.82 -19.03 21.26
C TYR A 256 6.12 -18.22 21.34
N PHE A 257 6.22 -17.32 22.32
CA PHE A 257 7.39 -16.48 22.52
C PHE A 257 8.53 -17.23 23.24
N GLU A 258 8.20 -17.99 24.29
CA GLU A 258 9.16 -18.74 25.09
C GLU A 258 9.90 -19.81 24.28
N GLU A 259 9.20 -20.55 23.43
CA GLU A 259 9.78 -21.57 22.54
C GLU A 259 10.81 -21.00 21.57
N GLN A 260 10.68 -19.73 21.23
CA GLN A 260 11.59 -19.02 20.33
C GLN A 260 12.60 -18.15 21.09
N GLY A 261 12.59 -18.22 22.43
CA GLY A 261 13.56 -17.56 23.30
C GLY A 261 13.34 -16.05 23.46
N SER A 262 12.16 -15.54 23.15
CA SER A 262 11.82 -14.13 23.40
C SER A 262 11.38 -13.96 24.86
N PRO A 263 12.01 -13.03 25.62
CA PRO A 263 11.60 -12.74 26.99
C PRO A 263 10.40 -11.78 27.07
N SER A 264 9.97 -11.20 25.95
CA SER A 264 8.93 -10.19 25.86
C SER A 264 7.95 -10.55 24.75
N GLN A 265 6.67 -10.37 25.02
CA GLN A 265 5.64 -10.59 23.99
C GLN A 265 5.54 -9.40 23.05
N HIS A 266 5.71 -8.17 23.54
CA HIS A 266 5.76 -7.00 22.68
C HIS A 266 7.05 -6.96 21.87
N GLY A 267 8.22 -7.04 22.52
CA GLY A 267 9.52 -7.02 21.84
C GLY A 267 9.79 -8.25 20.97
N GLY A 268 8.97 -9.31 21.08
CA GLY A 268 8.99 -10.49 20.22
C GLY A 268 8.30 -10.32 18.87
N GLY A 269 7.88 -9.12 18.51
CA GLY A 269 7.13 -8.88 17.26
C GLY A 269 7.86 -9.26 15.97
N ASN A 270 9.19 -9.31 15.97
CA ASN A 270 9.97 -9.84 14.86
C ASN A 270 9.73 -11.33 14.60
N LEU A 271 9.23 -12.09 15.58
CA LEU A 271 8.85 -13.50 15.39
C LEU A 271 7.70 -13.63 14.39
N PHE A 272 6.81 -12.66 14.33
CA PHE A 272 5.72 -12.65 13.34
C PHE A 272 6.25 -12.56 11.91
N ALA A 273 7.35 -11.84 11.69
CA ALA A 273 8.01 -11.78 10.40
C ALA A 273 8.57 -13.13 9.94
N HIS A 274 8.90 -14.03 10.88
CA HIS A 274 9.41 -15.36 10.61
C HIS A 274 8.35 -16.47 10.71
N ASP A 275 7.12 -16.11 11.07
CA ASP A 275 5.99 -17.05 11.12
C ASP A 275 5.41 -17.24 9.71
N ALA A 276 5.61 -18.44 9.16
CA ALA A 276 5.17 -18.77 7.81
C ALA A 276 3.64 -18.76 7.64
N GLN A 277 2.88 -18.96 8.73
CA GLN A 277 1.42 -18.86 8.69
C GLN A 277 0.99 -17.40 8.54
N ILE A 278 1.59 -16.50 9.33
CA ILE A 278 1.26 -15.07 9.34
C ILE A 278 1.66 -14.42 7.99
N MET A 279 2.93 -14.55 7.63
CA MET A 279 3.43 -13.96 6.38
C MET A 279 2.86 -14.64 5.14
N GLY A 280 2.62 -15.96 5.20
CA GLY A 280 1.96 -16.71 4.14
C GLY A 280 0.51 -16.29 3.93
N TRP A 281 -0.20 -15.93 5.01
CA TRP A 281 -1.53 -15.34 4.89
C TRP A 281 -1.47 -14.00 4.17
N LEU A 282 -0.58 -13.09 4.57
CA LEU A 282 -0.47 -11.76 3.98
C LEU A 282 -0.21 -11.81 2.48
N PHE A 283 0.77 -12.59 2.04
CA PHE A 283 1.15 -12.66 0.63
C PHE A 283 0.32 -13.66 -0.20
N GLY A 284 -0.64 -14.33 0.40
CA GLY A 284 -1.60 -15.24 -0.23
C GLY A 284 -2.96 -14.63 -0.58
N GLN A 285 -3.16 -13.34 -0.27
CA GLN A 285 -4.39 -12.60 -0.54
C GLN A 285 -4.53 -12.18 -1.98
#